data_d53c7450a8bbcbb4e481354ae2385374
#
_entry.id   d53c7450a8bbcbb4e481354ae2385374
#
_cell.length_a   1.000
_cell.length_b   1.000
_cell.length_c   1.000
_cell.angle_alpha   90.00
_cell.angle_beta   90.00
_cell.angle_gamma   90.00
#
_symmetry.space_group_name_H-M   'P 1'
#
loop_
_entity.id
_entity.type
_entity.pdbx_description
1 polymer ?
#
loop_
_entity_poly.entity_id
_entity_poly.type
_entity_poly.pdbx_seq_one_letter_code
_entity_poly.pdbx_strand_id
1 'polypeptide(L)'
;MKYINFAENSNVVRTDTLEIFRKEMQKYNTLKESEVIILINKVQENKDARALDTLVNHNLRIVWSIAAHYQFLDNFADILQNGNIGLLKAIDTFDVSRGTKFSTWAAEWIRKYILDGANNESRVVRQGAHEIKAKSAYMAVSMDAPLSDSDGEEKTYLDTFASDLSADNFSHRESMQYKLNCLLNGLSNRDKDIICMLFGFGYDREYSQYEVSIKYEMTEERIRQIKFDALAKMEKLAK
;
A
#
# COMPACT_ATOMS: atom_id res chain seq x y z
N MET A 1 -13.81 -14.02 -23.00
CA MET A 1 -12.99 -13.85 -21.78
C MET A 1 -13.30 -15.00 -20.83
N LYS A 2 -12.41 -15.99 -20.76
CA LYS A 2 -12.55 -17.11 -19.81
C LYS A 2 -11.86 -16.68 -18.52
N TYR A 3 -12.63 -16.52 -17.45
CA TYR A 3 -12.09 -16.33 -16.11
C TYR A 3 -11.39 -17.62 -15.69
N ILE A 4 -10.10 -17.53 -15.34
CA ILE A 4 -9.32 -18.65 -14.81
C ILE A 4 -9.89 -18.97 -13.43
N ASN A 5 -10.49 -20.16 -13.30
CA ASN A 5 -10.99 -20.69 -12.04
C ASN A 5 -9.81 -21.10 -11.16
N PHE A 6 -9.37 -20.20 -10.27
CA PHE A 6 -8.48 -20.56 -9.13
C PHE A 6 -9.23 -21.24 -7.97
N ALA A 7 -10.43 -21.73 -8.20
CA ALA A 7 -11.40 -22.06 -7.15
C ALA A 7 -11.38 -23.52 -6.64
N GLU A 8 -10.49 -24.41 -7.13
CA GLU A 8 -10.68 -25.84 -6.80
C GLU A 8 -9.99 -26.36 -5.53
N ASN A 9 -9.03 -25.65 -4.91
CA ASN A 9 -8.32 -26.14 -3.73
C ASN A 9 -8.55 -25.35 -2.43
N SER A 10 -9.36 -24.30 -2.43
CA SER A 10 -9.64 -23.49 -1.23
C SER A 10 -10.96 -23.81 -0.54
N ASN A 11 -11.77 -24.71 -1.11
CA ASN A 11 -13.15 -24.94 -0.65
C ASN A 11 -13.27 -25.76 0.66
N VAL A 12 -12.27 -26.57 1.03
CA VAL A 12 -12.39 -27.47 2.18
C VAL A 12 -12.24 -26.73 3.52
N VAL A 13 -11.35 -25.76 3.62
CA VAL A 13 -11.13 -25.01 4.87
C VAL A 13 -12.18 -23.90 5.07
N ARG A 14 -12.81 -23.41 4.00
CA ARG A 14 -13.84 -22.36 4.05
C ARG A 14 -15.17 -22.86 4.61
N THR A 15 -15.55 -24.09 4.35
CA THR A 15 -16.84 -24.66 4.79
C THR A 15 -16.92 -24.81 6.30
N ASP A 16 -15.85 -25.26 6.97
CA ASP A 16 -15.89 -25.56 8.40
C ASP A 16 -16.02 -24.30 9.28
N THR A 17 -15.24 -23.27 9.02
CA THR A 17 -15.30 -22.02 9.82
C THR A 17 -16.62 -21.27 9.66
N LEU A 18 -17.15 -21.22 8.44
CA LEU A 18 -18.42 -20.57 8.15
C LEU A 18 -19.60 -21.35 8.72
N GLU A 19 -19.53 -22.68 8.71
CA GLU A 19 -20.55 -23.52 9.34
C GLU A 19 -20.55 -23.37 10.86
N ILE A 20 -19.39 -23.29 11.51
CA ILE A 20 -19.27 -23.03 12.94
C ILE A 20 -19.92 -21.69 13.28
N PHE A 21 -19.56 -20.62 12.54
CA PHE A 21 -20.15 -19.31 12.75
C PHE A 21 -21.67 -19.32 12.57
N ARG A 22 -22.17 -19.99 11.54
CA ARG A 22 -23.62 -20.14 11.29
C ARG A 22 -24.32 -20.89 12.41
N LYS A 23 -23.72 -21.97 12.94
CA LYS A 23 -24.23 -22.71 14.08
C LYS A 23 -24.27 -21.86 15.36
N GLU A 24 -23.26 -21.05 15.57
CA GLU A 24 -23.23 -20.13 16.72
C GLU A 24 -24.31 -19.06 16.65
N MET A 25 -24.48 -18.40 15.49
CA MET A 25 -25.56 -17.43 15.30
C MET A 25 -26.96 -18.00 15.59
N GLN A 26 -27.19 -19.29 15.29
CA GLN A 26 -28.49 -19.91 15.50
C GLN A 26 -28.84 -20.08 16.97
N LYS A 27 -27.85 -20.06 17.88
CA LYS A 27 -28.09 -20.20 19.33
C LYS A 27 -28.79 -18.96 19.91
N TYR A 28 -28.69 -17.82 19.25
CA TYR A 28 -29.21 -16.55 19.76
C TYR A 28 -30.44 -16.10 18.98
N ASN A 29 -31.53 -15.85 19.71
CA ASN A 29 -32.77 -15.33 19.14
C ASN A 29 -32.68 -13.80 18.97
N THR A 30 -33.50 -13.24 18.07
CA THR A 30 -33.61 -11.79 17.91
C THR A 30 -34.23 -11.15 19.16
N LEU A 31 -33.59 -10.06 19.65
CA LEU A 31 -34.09 -9.26 20.76
C LEU A 31 -35.24 -8.35 20.31
N LYS A 32 -36.12 -8.01 21.25
CA LYS A 32 -37.14 -6.96 21.05
C LYS A 32 -36.46 -5.59 21.04
N GLU A 33 -37.02 -4.63 20.33
CA GLU A 33 -36.48 -3.28 20.20
C GLU A 33 -36.29 -2.57 21.56
N SER A 34 -37.21 -2.78 22.49
CA SER A 34 -37.10 -2.26 23.86
C SER A 34 -35.91 -2.81 24.64
N GLU A 35 -35.61 -4.10 24.46
CA GLU A 35 -34.47 -4.76 25.10
C GLU A 35 -33.14 -4.27 24.50
N VAL A 36 -33.09 -4.08 23.19
CA VAL A 36 -31.95 -3.51 22.50
C VAL A 36 -31.60 -2.11 23.02
N ILE A 37 -32.60 -1.24 23.18
CA ILE A 37 -32.41 0.12 23.72
C ILE A 37 -31.85 0.08 25.15
N ILE A 38 -32.39 -0.78 26.01
CA ILE A 38 -31.91 -0.93 27.41
C ILE A 38 -30.46 -1.39 27.44
N LEU A 39 -30.07 -2.35 26.58
CA LEU A 39 -28.71 -2.86 26.49
C LEU A 39 -27.75 -1.78 25.95
N ILE A 40 -28.17 -1.02 24.92
CA ILE A 40 -27.34 0.06 24.37
C ILE A 40 -27.05 1.12 25.44
N ASN A 41 -28.05 1.56 26.20
CA ASN A 41 -27.86 2.53 27.26
C ASN A 41 -26.87 2.00 28.33
N LYS A 42 -26.96 0.71 28.71
CA LYS A 42 -26.02 0.10 29.64
C LYS A 42 -24.58 0.06 29.08
N VAL A 43 -24.42 -0.20 27.79
CA VAL A 43 -23.13 -0.22 27.14
C VAL A 43 -22.52 1.19 27.07
N GLN A 44 -23.33 2.17 26.67
CA GLN A 44 -22.85 3.55 26.48
C GLN A 44 -22.56 4.26 27.82
N GLU A 45 -23.41 4.07 28.85
CA GLU A 45 -23.25 4.73 30.14
C GLU A 45 -22.23 4.01 31.05
N ASN A 46 -22.31 2.67 31.14
CA ASN A 46 -21.57 1.88 32.11
C ASN A 46 -20.40 1.12 31.52
N LYS A 47 -20.23 1.11 30.19
CA LYS A 47 -19.26 0.24 29.45
C LYS A 47 -19.33 -1.23 29.87
N ASP A 48 -20.55 -1.72 30.10
CA ASP A 48 -20.76 -3.11 30.53
C ASP A 48 -20.43 -4.09 29.40
N ALA A 49 -19.34 -4.81 29.55
CA ALA A 49 -18.86 -5.81 28.59
C ALA A 49 -19.88 -6.94 28.37
N ARG A 50 -20.62 -7.36 29.43
CA ARG A 50 -21.62 -8.44 29.31
C ARG A 50 -22.83 -7.98 28.51
N ALA A 51 -23.25 -6.74 28.67
CA ALA A 51 -24.33 -6.16 27.88
C ALA A 51 -23.92 -6.03 26.41
N LEU A 52 -22.66 -5.65 26.15
CA LEU A 52 -22.08 -5.58 24.80
C LEU A 52 -22.06 -6.96 24.14
N ASP A 53 -21.52 -7.98 24.80
CA ASP A 53 -21.46 -9.35 24.28
C ASP A 53 -22.86 -9.87 23.95
N THR A 54 -23.83 -9.64 24.84
CA THR A 54 -25.21 -10.03 24.60
C THR A 54 -25.79 -9.35 23.38
N LEU A 55 -25.58 -8.03 23.27
CA LEU A 55 -26.09 -7.23 22.16
C LEU A 55 -25.46 -7.65 20.82
N VAL A 56 -24.14 -7.88 20.80
CA VAL A 56 -23.42 -8.36 19.59
C VAL A 56 -23.96 -9.71 19.16
N ASN A 57 -23.96 -10.71 20.07
CA ASN A 57 -24.36 -12.08 19.75
C ASN A 57 -25.78 -12.17 19.16
N HIS A 58 -26.71 -11.40 19.70
CA HIS A 58 -28.09 -11.39 19.21
C HIS A 58 -28.28 -10.65 17.88
N ASN A 59 -27.30 -9.80 17.47
CA ASN A 59 -27.35 -9.04 16.22
C ASN A 59 -26.42 -9.58 15.11
N LEU A 60 -25.64 -10.64 15.34
CA LEU A 60 -24.77 -11.27 14.33
C LEU A 60 -25.52 -11.69 13.05
N ARG A 61 -26.81 -11.99 13.16
CA ARG A 61 -27.66 -12.35 12.00
C ARG A 61 -27.79 -11.20 11.00
N ILE A 62 -27.77 -9.95 11.46
CA ILE A 62 -27.82 -8.77 10.58
C ILE A 62 -26.51 -8.69 9.80
N VAL A 63 -25.38 -8.89 10.48
CA VAL A 63 -24.06 -8.90 9.84
C VAL A 63 -24.00 -9.98 8.76
N TRP A 64 -24.40 -11.20 9.09
CA TRP A 64 -24.44 -12.32 8.15
C TRP A 64 -25.30 -12.00 6.93
N SER A 65 -26.52 -11.48 7.12
CA SER A 65 -27.44 -11.20 6.01
C SER A 65 -26.86 -10.17 5.01
N ILE A 66 -26.07 -9.23 5.48
CA ILE A 66 -25.41 -8.22 4.62
C ILE A 66 -24.16 -8.81 4.00
N ALA A 67 -23.32 -9.50 4.78
CA ALA A 67 -22.09 -10.11 4.29
C ALA A 67 -22.34 -11.21 3.25
N ALA A 68 -23.47 -11.92 3.33
CA ALA A 68 -23.85 -12.98 2.40
C ALA A 68 -23.84 -12.56 0.91
N HIS A 69 -24.04 -11.29 0.61
CA HIS A 69 -23.95 -10.77 -0.74
C HIS A 69 -22.52 -10.78 -1.32
N TYR A 70 -21.50 -10.96 -0.46
CA TYR A 70 -20.08 -10.96 -0.80
C TYR A 70 -19.42 -12.33 -0.68
N GLN A 71 -20.20 -13.42 -0.60
CA GLN A 71 -19.71 -14.80 -0.45
C GLN A 71 -18.80 -15.28 -1.58
N PHE A 72 -18.87 -14.61 -2.75
CA PHE A 72 -18.05 -14.94 -3.92
C PHE A 72 -16.60 -14.45 -3.81
N LEU A 73 -16.29 -13.63 -2.80
CA LEU A 73 -14.93 -13.14 -2.57
C LEU A 73 -14.14 -14.15 -1.74
N ASP A 74 -12.85 -14.28 -2.07
CA ASP A 74 -11.97 -15.28 -1.46
C ASP A 74 -11.74 -15.07 0.04
N ASN A 75 -11.81 -13.83 0.51
CA ASN A 75 -11.62 -13.40 1.89
C ASN A 75 -12.94 -13.18 2.65
N PHE A 76 -13.96 -14.00 2.39
CA PHE A 76 -15.29 -13.83 3.01
C PHE A 76 -15.26 -13.82 4.56
N ALA A 77 -14.36 -14.57 5.19
CA ALA A 77 -14.20 -14.57 6.64
C ALA A 77 -13.79 -13.19 7.18
N ASP A 78 -12.86 -12.52 6.48
CA ASP A 78 -12.37 -11.18 6.85
C ASP A 78 -13.46 -10.13 6.62
N ILE A 79 -14.21 -10.25 5.52
CA ILE A 79 -15.38 -9.40 5.24
C ILE A 79 -16.42 -9.50 6.35
N LEU A 80 -16.67 -10.72 6.86
CA LEU A 80 -17.58 -10.95 7.97
C LEU A 80 -17.10 -10.29 9.26
N GLN A 81 -15.79 -10.36 9.55
CA GLN A 81 -15.19 -9.67 10.71
C GLN A 81 -15.24 -8.15 10.57
N ASN A 82 -15.02 -7.61 9.37
CA ASN A 82 -15.22 -6.19 9.10
C ASN A 82 -16.68 -5.77 9.37
N GLY A 83 -17.64 -6.61 9.00
CA GLY A 83 -19.04 -6.41 9.36
C GLY A 83 -19.28 -6.38 10.88
N ASN A 84 -18.63 -7.26 11.63
CA ASN A 84 -18.71 -7.28 13.10
C ASN A 84 -18.11 -6.00 13.71
N ILE A 85 -16.99 -5.49 13.18
CA ILE A 85 -16.42 -4.20 13.60
C ILE A 85 -17.40 -3.07 13.29
N GLY A 86 -18.09 -3.10 12.14
CA GLY A 86 -19.15 -2.17 11.79
C GLY A 86 -20.33 -2.20 12.78
N LEU A 87 -20.73 -3.38 13.25
CA LEU A 87 -21.76 -3.54 14.28
C LEU A 87 -21.33 -2.92 15.62
N LEU A 88 -20.09 -3.16 16.06
CA LEU A 88 -19.56 -2.54 17.27
C LEU A 88 -19.58 -1.00 17.16
N LYS A 89 -19.18 -0.47 16.02
CA LYS A 89 -19.23 0.98 15.80
C LYS A 89 -20.65 1.55 15.77
N ALA A 90 -21.58 0.77 15.25
CA ALA A 90 -23.00 1.14 15.27
C ALA A 90 -23.54 1.23 16.71
N ILE A 91 -23.15 0.30 17.58
CA ILE A 91 -23.54 0.31 19.02
C ILE A 91 -23.00 1.55 19.72
N ASP A 92 -21.74 1.90 19.49
CA ASP A 92 -21.10 3.07 20.10
C ASP A 92 -21.74 4.40 19.68
N THR A 93 -22.22 4.47 18.44
CA THR A 93 -22.68 5.73 17.83
C THR A 93 -24.19 5.85 17.72
N PHE A 94 -24.93 4.85 18.19
CA PHE A 94 -26.40 4.88 18.12
C PHE A 94 -26.98 5.89 19.08
N ASP A 95 -27.89 6.72 18.58
CA ASP A 95 -28.62 7.71 19.36
C ASP A 95 -30.11 7.34 19.41
N VAL A 96 -30.56 6.96 20.60
CA VAL A 96 -31.95 6.56 20.86
C VAL A 96 -32.93 7.68 20.60
N SER A 97 -32.52 8.96 20.74
CA SER A 97 -33.39 10.13 20.60
C SER A 97 -33.90 10.32 19.17
N ARG A 98 -33.25 9.75 18.19
CA ARG A 98 -33.57 9.88 16.76
C ARG A 98 -34.83 9.10 16.32
N GLY A 99 -35.34 8.22 17.15
CA GLY A 99 -36.55 7.42 16.85
C GLY A 99 -36.38 6.42 15.69
N THR A 100 -35.16 6.13 15.26
CA THR A 100 -34.86 5.13 14.22
C THR A 100 -34.58 3.77 14.86
N LYS A 101 -34.93 2.70 14.16
CA LYS A 101 -34.62 1.33 14.64
C LYS A 101 -33.12 1.10 14.61
N PHE A 102 -32.60 0.44 15.67
CA PHE A 102 -31.19 0.07 15.75
C PHE A 102 -30.73 -0.76 14.53
N SER A 103 -31.55 -1.69 14.06
CA SER A 103 -31.22 -2.54 12.91
C SER A 103 -30.96 -1.73 11.62
N THR A 104 -31.70 -0.65 11.40
CA THR A 104 -31.52 0.23 10.24
C THR A 104 -30.20 1.01 10.35
N TRP A 105 -29.91 1.54 11.52
CA TRP A 105 -28.65 2.23 11.80
C TRP A 105 -27.44 1.30 11.68
N ALA A 106 -27.54 0.12 12.28
CA ALA A 106 -26.49 -0.89 12.22
C ALA A 106 -26.18 -1.35 10.79
N ALA A 107 -27.24 -1.54 9.96
CA ALA A 107 -27.06 -1.97 8.58
C ALA A 107 -26.20 -1.01 7.75
N GLU A 108 -26.31 0.31 7.96
CA GLU A 108 -25.49 1.31 7.26
C GLU A 108 -24.02 1.23 7.67
N TRP A 109 -23.74 1.10 8.98
CA TRP A 109 -22.38 0.94 9.46
C TRP A 109 -21.74 -0.38 9.00
N ILE A 110 -22.49 -1.48 9.14
CA ILE A 110 -22.04 -2.81 8.70
C ILE A 110 -21.71 -2.77 7.20
N ARG A 111 -22.58 -2.24 6.35
CA ARG A 111 -22.36 -2.14 4.91
C ARG A 111 -21.13 -1.30 4.59
N LYS A 112 -20.94 -0.17 5.26
CA LYS A 112 -19.78 0.69 5.08
C LYS A 112 -18.48 -0.06 5.39
N TYR A 113 -18.40 -0.73 6.55
CA TYR A 113 -17.19 -1.46 6.96
C TYR A 113 -16.90 -2.67 6.07
N ILE A 114 -17.92 -3.38 5.62
CA ILE A 114 -17.78 -4.47 4.66
C ILE A 114 -17.20 -3.96 3.33
N LEU A 115 -17.73 -2.87 2.80
CA LEU A 115 -17.24 -2.28 1.54
C LEU A 115 -15.81 -1.76 1.67
N ASP A 116 -15.50 -1.08 2.77
CA ASP A 116 -14.15 -0.57 3.02
C ASP A 116 -13.16 -1.73 3.18
N GLY A 117 -13.54 -2.80 3.88
CA GLY A 117 -12.73 -4.03 4.02
C GLY A 117 -12.53 -4.74 2.68
N ALA A 118 -13.61 -5.00 1.96
CA ALA A 118 -13.54 -5.65 0.64
C ALA A 118 -12.64 -4.89 -0.33
N ASN A 119 -12.68 -3.56 -0.34
CA ASN A 119 -11.83 -2.73 -1.19
C ASN A 119 -10.36 -2.74 -0.76
N ASN A 120 -10.07 -2.78 0.55
CA ASN A 120 -8.71 -2.74 1.05
C ASN A 120 -8.01 -4.10 0.95
N GLU A 121 -8.73 -5.19 1.18
CA GLU A 121 -8.18 -6.55 1.25
C GLU A 121 -8.07 -7.23 -0.11
N SER A 122 -8.92 -6.84 -1.07
CA SER A 122 -8.87 -7.40 -2.44
C SER A 122 -7.72 -6.86 -3.29
N ARG A 123 -6.93 -5.92 -2.78
CA ARG A 123 -5.89 -5.23 -3.56
C ARG A 123 -4.54 -5.30 -2.89
N VAL A 124 -3.51 -5.58 -3.70
CA VAL A 124 -2.10 -5.58 -3.25
C VAL A 124 -1.65 -4.14 -2.89
N VAL A 125 -2.11 -3.14 -3.65
CA VAL A 125 -1.82 -1.72 -3.38
C VAL A 125 -3.08 -1.04 -2.87
N ARG A 126 -3.01 -0.50 -1.64
CA ARG A 126 -4.12 0.24 -1.03
C ARG A 126 -4.37 1.53 -1.80
N GLN A 127 -5.62 1.75 -2.18
CA GLN A 127 -6.06 2.95 -2.90
C GLN A 127 -6.95 3.82 -2.02
N GLY A 128 -6.87 5.13 -2.23
CA GLY A 128 -7.74 6.08 -1.53
C GLY A 128 -9.20 5.97 -1.97
N ALA A 129 -10.14 6.28 -1.06
CA ALA A 129 -11.57 6.24 -1.38
C ALA A 129 -11.97 7.15 -2.56
N HIS A 130 -11.20 8.23 -2.81
CA HIS A 130 -11.41 9.12 -3.96
C HIS A 130 -11.04 8.45 -5.28
N GLU A 131 -9.96 7.68 -5.33
CA GLU A 131 -9.50 6.97 -6.52
C GLU A 131 -10.48 5.87 -6.90
N ILE A 132 -11.02 5.15 -5.91
CA ILE A 132 -12.04 4.12 -6.11
C ILE A 132 -13.32 4.72 -6.70
N LYS A 133 -13.78 5.86 -6.17
CA LYS A 133 -14.97 6.58 -6.68
C LYS A 133 -14.76 7.15 -8.08
N ALA A 134 -13.55 7.61 -8.39
CA ALA A 134 -13.20 8.14 -9.71
C ALA A 134 -13.05 7.07 -10.80
N LYS A 135 -13.26 5.78 -10.49
CA LYS A 135 -13.02 4.64 -11.42
C LYS A 135 -11.59 4.59 -11.99
N SER A 136 -10.66 5.29 -11.39
CA SER A 136 -9.23 5.25 -11.73
C SER A 136 -8.48 4.17 -10.93
N ALA A 137 -9.22 3.21 -10.39
CA ALA A 137 -8.67 2.13 -9.60
C ALA A 137 -7.86 1.17 -10.48
N TYR A 138 -6.57 1.07 -10.24
CA TYR A 138 -5.68 0.14 -10.92
C TYR A 138 -5.70 -1.22 -10.21
N MET A 139 -5.79 -2.30 -10.99
CA MET A 139 -5.57 -3.65 -10.49
C MET A 139 -4.13 -4.04 -10.78
N ALA A 140 -3.45 -4.58 -9.76
CA ALA A 140 -2.14 -5.18 -9.97
C ALA A 140 -2.30 -6.45 -10.81
N VAL A 141 -1.43 -6.60 -11.81
CA VAL A 141 -1.33 -7.81 -12.64
C VAL A 141 -0.10 -8.58 -12.19
N SER A 142 -0.21 -9.91 -12.08
CA SER A 142 0.95 -10.74 -11.74
C SER A 142 1.98 -10.65 -12.86
N MET A 143 3.25 -10.48 -12.49
CA MET A 143 4.36 -10.56 -13.44
C MET A 143 4.54 -11.97 -14.03
N ASP A 144 4.11 -13.00 -13.29
CA ASP A 144 4.15 -14.39 -13.74
C ASP A 144 2.92 -14.78 -14.57
N ALA A 145 1.99 -13.84 -14.80
CA ALA A 145 0.85 -14.12 -15.66
C ALA A 145 1.31 -14.37 -17.10
N PRO A 146 0.80 -15.43 -17.75
CA PRO A 146 1.18 -15.72 -19.12
C PRO A 146 0.66 -14.63 -20.05
N LEU A 147 1.51 -14.19 -20.96
CA LEU A 147 1.09 -13.43 -22.13
C LEU A 147 0.37 -14.42 -23.04
N SER A 148 -0.89 -14.13 -23.38
CA SER A 148 -1.68 -14.96 -24.29
C SER A 148 -1.06 -14.91 -25.68
N ASP A 149 -0.22 -15.88 -26.00
CA ASP A 149 0.37 -16.00 -27.32
C ASP A 149 0.08 -17.32 -27.99
N SER A 150 -0.14 -17.22 -29.27
CA SER A 150 -0.50 -18.26 -30.21
C SER A 150 0.67 -19.20 -30.58
N ASP A 151 1.87 -18.99 -30.07
CA ASP A 151 3.08 -19.67 -30.56
C ASP A 151 3.72 -20.71 -29.61
N GLY A 152 3.01 -21.15 -28.59
CA GLY A 152 3.45 -22.31 -27.77
C GLY A 152 4.61 -22.07 -26.80
N GLU A 153 5.19 -20.88 -26.75
CA GLU A 153 6.12 -20.47 -25.70
C GLU A 153 5.36 -19.76 -24.58
N GLU A 154 5.45 -20.31 -23.36
CA GLU A 154 4.88 -19.72 -22.16
C GLU A 154 5.70 -18.48 -21.73
N LYS A 155 5.56 -17.35 -22.45
CA LYS A 155 6.16 -16.07 -22.04
C LYS A 155 5.31 -15.42 -20.98
N THR A 156 5.97 -14.93 -19.94
CA THR A 156 5.32 -14.18 -18.85
C THR A 156 5.53 -12.67 -19.03
N TYR A 157 4.74 -11.86 -18.31
CA TYR A 157 4.99 -10.41 -18.27
C TYR A 157 6.41 -10.09 -17.78
N LEU A 158 6.97 -10.89 -16.85
CA LEU A 158 8.32 -10.71 -16.33
C LEU A 158 9.37 -10.74 -17.46
N ASP A 159 9.20 -11.62 -18.45
CA ASP A 159 10.15 -11.79 -19.56
C ASP A 159 10.18 -10.57 -20.51
N THR A 160 9.18 -9.71 -20.44
CA THR A 160 9.13 -8.48 -21.27
C THR A 160 9.87 -7.30 -20.65
N PHE A 161 10.17 -7.36 -19.35
CA PHE A 161 10.88 -6.27 -18.69
C PHE A 161 12.38 -6.37 -18.96
N ALA A 162 12.93 -5.32 -19.58
CA ALA A 162 14.37 -5.21 -19.77
C ALA A 162 15.07 -4.99 -18.42
N SER A 163 16.15 -5.69 -18.17
CA SER A 163 17.02 -5.41 -17.05
C SER A 163 17.84 -4.14 -17.34
N ASP A 164 17.88 -3.21 -16.38
CA ASP A 164 18.77 -2.02 -16.44
C ASP A 164 20.27 -2.41 -16.41
N LEU A 165 20.56 -3.67 -16.05
CA LEU A 165 21.90 -4.23 -16.00
C LEU A 165 22.28 -4.88 -17.34
N SER A 166 22.17 -4.16 -18.46
CA SER A 166 22.73 -4.68 -19.70
C SER A 166 24.26 -4.61 -19.65
N ALA A 167 24.94 -5.59 -20.26
CA ALA A 167 26.40 -5.61 -20.38
C ALA A 167 26.93 -4.31 -21.04
N ASP A 168 26.14 -3.73 -21.96
CA ASP A 168 26.45 -2.46 -22.62
C ASP A 168 26.48 -1.27 -21.64
N ASN A 169 25.56 -1.24 -20.69
CA ASN A 169 25.54 -0.18 -19.66
C ASN A 169 26.74 -0.28 -18.72
N PHE A 170 27.20 -1.51 -18.41
CA PHE A 170 28.38 -1.70 -17.58
C PHE A 170 29.64 -1.27 -18.32
N SER A 171 29.84 -1.69 -19.56
CA SER A 171 30.96 -1.29 -20.41
C SER A 171 30.98 0.23 -20.65
N HIS A 172 29.80 0.83 -20.85
CA HIS A 172 29.68 2.27 -21.04
C HIS A 172 30.07 3.06 -19.77
N ARG A 173 29.66 2.59 -18.58
CA ARG A 173 30.05 3.19 -17.29
C ARG A 173 31.55 3.10 -17.05
N GLU A 174 32.19 1.96 -17.30
CA GLU A 174 33.65 1.84 -17.18
C GLU A 174 34.39 2.76 -18.14
N SER A 175 33.94 2.84 -19.38
CA SER A 175 34.50 3.76 -20.38
C SER A 175 34.36 5.23 -19.97
N MET A 176 33.19 5.61 -19.38
CA MET A 176 32.95 6.95 -18.85
C MET A 176 33.83 7.26 -17.65
N GLN A 177 34.00 6.31 -16.72
CA GLN A 177 34.88 6.47 -15.55
C GLN A 177 36.34 6.63 -15.98
N TYR A 178 36.78 5.86 -16.95
CA TYR A 178 38.13 5.98 -17.50
C TYR A 178 38.37 7.36 -18.12
N LYS A 179 37.42 7.85 -18.96
CA LYS A 179 37.48 9.18 -19.56
C LYS A 179 37.51 10.27 -18.49
N LEU A 180 36.66 10.16 -17.48
CA LEU A 180 36.62 11.11 -16.36
C LEU A 180 37.96 11.17 -15.62
N ASN A 181 38.56 10.00 -15.33
CA ASN A 181 39.86 9.93 -14.68
C ASN A 181 40.97 10.55 -15.52
N CYS A 182 40.96 10.38 -16.84
CA CYS A 182 41.92 11.00 -17.76
C CYS A 182 41.76 12.54 -17.73
N LEU A 183 40.55 13.08 -17.76
CA LEU A 183 40.27 14.51 -17.70
C LEU A 183 40.71 15.13 -16.36
N LEU A 184 40.42 14.44 -15.25
CA LEU A 184 40.80 14.85 -13.91
C LEU A 184 42.34 14.89 -13.74
N ASN A 185 43.06 13.98 -14.39
CA ASN A 185 44.55 13.96 -14.35
C ASN A 185 45.20 15.12 -15.16
N GLY A 186 44.42 15.76 -16.03
CA GLY A 186 44.87 16.99 -16.73
C GLY A 186 44.76 18.27 -15.88
N LEU A 187 44.21 18.19 -14.68
CA LEU A 187 44.12 19.30 -13.73
C LEU A 187 45.29 19.31 -12.74
N SER A 188 45.53 20.45 -12.08
CA SER A 188 46.44 20.48 -10.93
C SER A 188 45.86 19.65 -9.78
N ASN A 189 46.73 19.05 -8.95
CA ASN A 189 46.29 18.19 -7.80
C ASN A 189 45.29 18.92 -6.91
N ARG A 190 45.46 20.23 -6.71
CA ARG A 190 44.59 21.05 -5.90
C ARG A 190 43.22 21.25 -6.56
N ASP A 191 43.19 21.62 -7.85
CA ASP A 191 41.93 21.84 -8.58
C ASP A 191 41.15 20.53 -8.74
N LYS A 192 41.87 19.43 -8.99
CA LYS A 192 41.29 18.08 -9.01
C LYS A 192 40.58 17.75 -7.71
N ASP A 193 41.23 17.99 -6.56
CA ASP A 193 40.66 17.67 -5.25
C ASP A 193 39.42 18.51 -4.95
N ILE A 194 39.48 19.82 -5.30
CA ILE A 194 38.32 20.72 -5.17
C ILE A 194 37.15 20.25 -6.04
N ILE A 195 37.39 19.85 -7.28
CA ILE A 195 36.34 19.31 -8.17
C ILE A 195 35.78 17.99 -7.62
N CYS A 196 36.65 17.10 -7.19
CA CYS A 196 36.22 15.82 -6.60
C CYS A 196 35.34 16.03 -5.37
N MET A 197 35.64 16.98 -4.51
CA MET A 197 34.80 17.35 -3.36
C MET A 197 33.45 17.95 -3.75
N LEU A 198 33.45 18.86 -4.70
CA LEU A 198 32.23 19.52 -5.14
C LEU A 198 31.23 18.61 -5.83
N PHE A 199 31.70 17.57 -6.50
CA PHE A 199 30.89 16.59 -7.22
C PHE A 199 30.81 15.22 -6.53
N GLY A 200 31.40 15.05 -5.35
CA GLY A 200 31.37 13.80 -4.59
C GLY A 200 32.21 12.66 -5.18
N PHE A 201 33.15 12.93 -6.09
CA PHE A 201 33.99 11.89 -6.69
C PHE A 201 35.04 11.39 -5.70
N GLY A 202 34.86 10.17 -5.19
CA GLY A 202 35.73 9.57 -4.17
C GLY A 202 35.53 10.07 -2.74
N TYR A 203 34.46 10.80 -2.50
CA TYR A 203 34.01 11.28 -1.20
C TYR A 203 32.63 10.69 -0.86
N ASP A 204 32.29 10.65 0.43
CA ASP A 204 31.01 10.09 0.90
C ASP A 204 29.78 10.94 0.49
N ARG A 205 29.99 12.22 0.20
CA ARG A 205 28.93 13.15 -0.22
C ARG A 205 29.50 14.28 -1.08
N GLU A 206 28.59 15.03 -1.73
CA GLU A 206 28.91 16.31 -2.36
C GLU A 206 29.06 17.39 -1.28
N TYR A 207 30.09 18.23 -1.41
CA TYR A 207 30.36 19.34 -0.51
C TYR A 207 29.91 20.63 -1.15
N SER A 208 29.34 21.55 -0.36
CA SER A 208 28.98 22.89 -0.82
C SER A 208 30.23 23.75 -1.07
N GLN A 209 30.11 24.80 -1.91
CA GLN A 209 31.21 25.71 -2.18
C GLN A 209 31.72 26.38 -0.90
N TYR A 210 30.81 26.63 0.05
CA TYR A 210 31.12 27.17 1.38
C TYR A 210 31.99 26.22 2.20
N GLU A 211 31.61 24.93 2.29
CA GLU A 211 32.38 23.91 3.04
C GLU A 211 33.80 23.75 2.45
N VAL A 212 33.90 23.74 1.12
CA VAL A 212 35.19 23.65 0.42
C VAL A 212 36.03 24.91 0.66
N SER A 213 35.42 26.11 0.70
CA SER A 213 36.09 27.35 0.97
C SER A 213 36.77 27.40 2.34
N ILE A 214 36.07 26.83 3.37
CA ILE A 214 36.64 26.70 4.71
C ILE A 214 37.87 25.77 4.72
N LYS A 215 37.74 24.58 4.06
CA LYS A 215 38.83 23.61 4.03
C LYS A 215 40.11 24.13 3.36
N TYR A 216 39.97 24.95 2.33
CA TYR A 216 41.10 25.48 1.58
C TYR A 216 41.51 26.91 1.98
N GLU A 217 40.87 27.46 3.03
CA GLU A 217 41.10 28.83 3.51
C GLU A 217 41.00 29.89 2.40
N MET A 218 39.96 29.73 1.55
CA MET A 218 39.70 30.62 0.44
C MET A 218 38.32 31.25 0.51
N THR A 219 38.10 32.29 -0.29
CA THR A 219 36.76 32.85 -0.47
C THR A 219 35.91 31.91 -1.35
N GLU A 220 34.62 31.88 -1.10
CA GLU A 220 33.66 31.11 -1.87
C GLU A 220 33.70 31.48 -3.38
N GLU A 221 33.83 32.76 -3.67
CA GLU A 221 33.99 33.26 -5.05
C GLU A 221 35.26 32.70 -5.73
N ARG A 222 36.34 32.51 -4.97
CA ARG A 222 37.56 31.89 -5.51
C ARG A 222 37.35 30.41 -5.83
N ILE A 223 36.63 29.68 -5.00
CA ILE A 223 36.23 28.27 -5.28
C ILE A 223 35.36 28.22 -6.55
N ARG A 224 34.43 29.16 -6.70
CA ARG A 224 33.58 29.27 -7.89
C ARG A 224 34.43 29.49 -9.17
N GLN A 225 35.38 30.39 -9.12
CA GLN A 225 36.30 30.63 -10.24
C GLN A 225 37.12 29.40 -10.60
N ILE A 226 37.69 28.71 -9.60
CA ILE A 226 38.46 27.48 -9.81
C ILE A 226 37.58 26.41 -10.46
N LYS A 227 36.33 26.24 -10.01
CA LYS A 227 35.37 25.34 -10.62
C LYS A 227 35.18 25.64 -12.12
N PHE A 228 34.91 26.89 -12.48
CA PHE A 228 34.72 27.28 -13.88
C PHE A 228 36.00 27.07 -14.73
N ASP A 229 37.16 27.46 -14.21
CA ASP A 229 38.44 27.31 -14.92
C ASP A 229 38.78 25.83 -15.13
N ALA A 230 38.53 24.97 -14.11
CA ALA A 230 38.74 23.54 -14.18
C ALA A 230 37.83 22.87 -15.21
N LEU A 231 36.52 23.19 -15.19
CA LEU A 231 35.57 22.67 -16.17
C LEU A 231 35.90 23.10 -17.59
N ALA A 232 36.32 24.40 -17.81
CA ALA A 232 36.75 24.87 -19.10
C ALA A 232 38.01 24.17 -19.62
N LYS A 233 38.97 23.84 -18.72
CA LYS A 233 40.15 23.03 -19.07
C LYS A 233 39.75 21.60 -19.44
N MET A 234 38.88 20.97 -18.68
CA MET A 234 38.35 19.60 -18.95
C MET A 234 37.64 19.57 -20.30
N GLU A 235 36.84 20.58 -20.63
CA GLU A 235 36.15 20.67 -21.93
C GLU A 235 37.13 20.75 -23.11
N LYS A 236 38.24 21.52 -22.95
CA LYS A 236 39.29 21.57 -23.97
C LYS A 236 40.04 20.28 -24.18
N LEU A 237 40.18 19.48 -23.10
CA LEU A 237 40.85 18.17 -23.15
C LEU A 237 39.91 17.06 -23.68
N ALA A 238 38.60 17.30 -23.64
CA ALA A 238 37.60 16.36 -24.14
C ALA A 238 37.33 16.44 -25.65
N LYS A 239 37.76 17.57 -26.27
CA LYS A 239 37.69 17.78 -27.75
C LYS A 239 38.93 17.24 -28.43
#